data_31e45415937856dd9b0b8e71c7eb01c5
#
_entry.id   31e45415937856dd9b0b8e71c7eb01c5
#
_cell.length_a   1.000
_cell.length_b   1.000
_cell.length_c   1.000
_cell.angle_alpha   90.00
_cell.angle_beta   90.00
_cell.angle_gamma   90.00
#
_symmetry.space_group_name_H-M   'P 1'
#
loop_
_entity.id
_entity.type
_entity.pdbx_description
1 polymer ?
#
loop_
_entity_poly.entity_id
_entity_poly.type
_entity_poly.pdbx_seq_one_letter_code
_entity_poly.pdbx_strand_id
1 'polypeptide(L)'
;EHMRSTLEETKPGAAIVMIDNYEDLMSACPEGKRSAIRAAIEEKMDQWRGTSGALLMKYDRDRYLMVFTEKQYEAFAQGRFAILDEVRTVQAAEGVYATMSIGVGREAGSYDALFKNAGLALEMALSRGGDQAVVKDRMNFEFYGGRAKTTEKRTKVKSRVMANALGDLMDETEHVYVMGHQYADMD
;
A
#
# COMPACT_ATOMS: atom_id res chain seq x y z
N GLU A 1 8.49 -5.97 -32.03
CA GLU A 1 7.68 -6.52 -30.91
C GLU A 1 8.54 -6.78 -29.67
N HIS A 2 9.64 -7.51 -29.78
CA HIS A 2 10.52 -7.86 -28.63
C HIS A 2 11.04 -6.63 -27.88
N MET A 3 11.45 -5.57 -28.58
CA MET A 3 11.99 -4.34 -27.97
C MET A 3 10.91 -3.53 -27.22
N ARG A 4 9.67 -3.57 -27.68
CA ARG A 4 8.53 -2.96 -26.97
C ARG A 4 8.21 -3.71 -25.69
N SER A 5 8.20 -5.06 -25.73
CA SER A 5 7.97 -5.91 -24.55
C SER A 5 9.02 -5.65 -23.48
N THR A 6 10.31 -5.58 -23.84
CA THR A 6 11.39 -5.30 -22.89
C THR A 6 11.28 -3.91 -22.27
N LEU A 7 10.87 -2.90 -23.03
CA LEU A 7 10.66 -1.54 -22.52
C LEU A 7 9.48 -1.47 -21.54
N GLU A 8 8.43 -2.23 -21.79
CA GLU A 8 7.27 -2.32 -20.88
C GLU A 8 7.67 -3.01 -19.57
N GLU A 9 8.37 -4.13 -19.63
CA GLU A 9 8.83 -4.88 -18.47
C GLU A 9 9.77 -4.09 -17.55
N THR A 10 10.50 -3.11 -18.09
CA THR A 10 11.46 -2.28 -17.35
C THR A 10 10.86 -0.97 -16.83
N LYS A 11 9.60 -0.65 -17.12
CA LYS A 11 8.96 0.56 -16.58
C LYS A 11 9.06 0.58 -15.06
N PRO A 12 9.44 1.71 -14.47
CA PRO A 12 9.55 1.80 -13.02
C PRO A 12 8.18 1.90 -12.36
N GLY A 13 8.10 1.32 -11.16
CA GLY A 13 7.05 1.54 -10.20
C GLY A 13 7.65 1.89 -8.85
N ALA A 14 6.84 2.44 -7.97
CA ALA A 14 7.23 2.79 -6.61
C ALA A 14 6.19 2.30 -5.60
N ALA A 15 6.63 1.96 -4.41
CA ALA A 15 5.73 1.67 -3.30
C ALA A 15 6.20 2.32 -2.01
N ILE A 16 5.23 2.66 -1.18
CA ILE A 16 5.43 3.03 0.21
C ILE A 16 4.81 1.92 1.06
N VAL A 17 5.63 1.36 1.94
CA VAL A 17 5.21 0.30 2.85
C VAL A 17 5.22 0.85 4.27
N MET A 18 4.18 0.58 5.04
CA MET A 18 4.03 1.04 6.41
C MET A 18 3.61 -0.10 7.33
N ILE A 19 4.23 -0.20 8.50
CA ILE A 19 3.75 -1.05 9.58
C ILE A 19 2.66 -0.29 10.33
N ASP A 20 1.41 -0.73 10.17
CA ASP A 20 0.23 0.04 10.60
C ASP A 20 0.16 0.27 12.10
N ASN A 21 0.51 -0.74 12.88
CA ASN A 21 0.40 -0.77 14.33
C ASN A 21 1.76 -0.77 15.06
N TYR A 22 2.76 -0.10 14.49
CA TYR A 22 4.14 -0.12 15.01
C TYR A 22 4.24 0.31 16.48
N GLU A 23 3.54 1.37 16.88
CA GLU A 23 3.54 1.86 18.27
C GLU A 23 2.90 0.84 19.22
N ASP A 24 1.80 0.23 18.83
CA ASP A 24 1.13 -0.81 19.61
C ASP A 24 2.01 -2.04 19.80
N LEU A 25 2.71 -2.45 18.72
CA LEU A 25 3.70 -3.54 18.77
C LEU A 25 4.82 -3.24 19.76
N MET A 26 5.39 -2.02 19.69
CA MET A 26 6.51 -1.63 20.54
C MET A 26 6.06 -1.44 22.00
N SER A 27 4.83 -1.00 22.23
CA SER A 27 4.27 -0.81 23.57
C SER A 27 3.90 -2.14 24.24
N ALA A 28 3.34 -3.08 23.47
CA ALA A 28 2.95 -4.41 23.96
C ALA A 28 4.17 -5.32 24.20
N CYS A 29 5.29 -5.05 23.50
CA CYS A 29 6.50 -5.86 23.59
C CYS A 29 7.36 -5.49 24.80
N PRO A 30 7.84 -6.46 25.62
CA PRO A 30 8.85 -6.20 26.63
C PRO A 30 10.09 -5.53 26.02
N GLU A 31 10.67 -4.56 26.73
CA GLU A 31 11.76 -3.71 26.21
C GLU A 31 12.93 -4.52 25.62
N GLY A 32 13.34 -5.59 26.29
CA GLY A 32 14.41 -6.48 25.83
C GLY A 32 14.08 -7.30 24.56
N LYS A 33 12.82 -7.34 24.11
CA LYS A 33 12.39 -8.07 22.90
C LYS A 33 12.06 -7.16 21.71
N ARG A 34 12.02 -5.84 21.89
CA ARG A 34 11.65 -4.89 20.82
C ARG A 34 12.57 -4.97 19.60
N SER A 35 13.88 -5.16 19.82
CA SER A 35 14.83 -5.34 18.71
C SER A 35 14.60 -6.64 17.96
N ALA A 36 14.21 -7.72 18.62
CA ALA A 36 13.89 -9.00 17.97
C ALA A 36 12.63 -8.90 17.10
N ILE A 37 11.60 -8.19 17.56
CA ILE A 37 10.38 -7.96 16.75
C ILE A 37 10.71 -7.13 15.50
N ARG A 38 11.50 -6.06 15.65
CA ARG A 38 11.95 -5.26 14.49
C ARG A 38 12.75 -6.10 13.51
N ALA A 39 13.70 -6.88 13.99
CA ALA A 39 14.51 -7.77 13.16
C ALA A 39 13.64 -8.81 12.43
N ALA A 40 12.62 -9.38 13.08
CA ALA A 40 11.71 -10.32 12.46
C ALA A 40 10.89 -9.69 11.32
N ILE A 41 10.43 -8.44 11.48
CA ILE A 41 9.75 -7.69 10.40
C ILE A 41 10.73 -7.40 9.26
N GLU A 42 11.93 -6.93 9.56
CA GLU A 42 12.96 -6.61 8.56
C GLU A 42 13.38 -7.86 7.79
N GLU A 43 13.49 -9.02 8.44
CA GLU A 43 13.78 -10.29 7.79
C GLU A 43 12.69 -10.67 6.77
N LYS A 44 11.40 -10.51 7.11
CA LYS A 44 10.29 -10.76 6.17
C LYS A 44 10.34 -9.81 4.97
N MET A 45 10.63 -8.54 5.22
CA MET A 45 10.80 -7.53 4.17
C MET A 45 11.98 -7.86 3.26
N ASP A 46 13.11 -8.28 3.80
CA ASP A 46 14.29 -8.66 3.03
C ASP A 46 14.07 -9.94 2.22
N GLN A 47 13.38 -10.93 2.76
CA GLN A 47 12.99 -12.13 2.02
C GLN A 47 12.08 -11.78 0.84
N TRP A 48 11.06 -10.95 1.06
CA TRP A 48 10.16 -10.49 0.00
C TRP A 48 10.90 -9.71 -1.09
N ARG A 49 11.76 -8.78 -0.70
CA ARG A 49 12.65 -8.06 -1.62
C ARG A 49 13.56 -9.01 -2.37
N GLY A 50 14.20 -9.96 -1.68
CA GLY A 50 15.19 -10.88 -2.25
C GLY A 50 14.62 -11.73 -3.38
N THR A 51 13.37 -12.16 -3.28
CA THR A 51 12.69 -12.94 -4.33
C THR A 51 12.38 -12.12 -5.58
N SER A 52 12.19 -10.81 -5.45
CA SER A 52 11.84 -9.94 -6.57
C SER A 52 13.01 -9.19 -7.18
N GLY A 53 14.08 -8.96 -6.42
CA GLY A 53 15.19 -8.08 -6.81
C GLY A 53 14.85 -6.59 -6.80
N ALA A 54 13.74 -6.17 -6.19
CA ALA A 54 13.37 -4.79 -6.02
C ALA A 54 14.30 -4.05 -5.06
N LEU A 55 14.43 -2.74 -5.20
CA LEU A 55 15.17 -1.90 -4.27
C LEU A 55 14.25 -1.51 -3.10
N LEU A 56 14.69 -1.79 -1.88
CA LEU A 56 13.97 -1.47 -0.65
C LEU A 56 14.86 -0.63 0.26
N MET A 57 14.33 0.47 0.77
CA MET A 57 15.01 1.38 1.69
C MET A 57 14.10 1.75 2.84
N LYS A 58 14.55 1.52 4.07
CA LYS A 58 13.90 2.05 5.27
C LYS A 58 14.23 3.52 5.41
N TYR A 59 13.22 4.39 5.56
CA TYR A 59 13.41 5.83 5.71
C TYR A 59 12.81 6.40 7.01
N ASP A 60 11.95 5.62 7.66
CA ASP A 60 11.43 5.92 8.99
C ASP A 60 11.36 4.63 9.81
N ARG A 61 11.03 4.72 11.09
CA ARG A 61 10.99 3.56 12.00
C ARG A 61 9.93 2.51 11.60
N ASP A 62 8.85 2.95 10.97
CA ASP A 62 7.71 2.12 10.54
C ASP A 62 7.48 2.13 9.04
N ARG A 63 8.36 2.82 8.23
CA ARG A 63 8.12 3.06 6.81
C ARG A 63 9.31 2.68 5.94
N TYR A 64 8.98 2.16 4.77
CA TYR A 64 9.93 1.78 3.74
C TYR A 64 9.50 2.34 2.38
N LEU A 65 10.49 2.71 1.58
CA LEU A 65 10.33 3.00 0.16
C LEU A 65 10.79 1.80 -0.65
N MET A 66 10.05 1.46 -1.69
CA MET A 66 10.44 0.43 -2.65
C MET A 66 10.38 0.99 -4.06
N VAL A 67 11.38 0.64 -4.87
CA VAL A 67 11.39 0.88 -6.32
C VAL A 67 11.56 -0.45 -7.03
N PHE A 68 10.75 -0.67 -8.04
CA PHE A 68 10.69 -1.93 -8.77
C PHE A 68 10.40 -1.68 -10.25
N THR A 69 10.57 -2.71 -11.06
CA THR A 69 10.16 -2.72 -12.47
C THR A 69 8.78 -3.36 -12.63
N GLU A 70 8.13 -3.13 -13.76
CA GLU A 70 6.83 -3.74 -14.07
C GLU A 70 6.84 -5.26 -13.93
N LYS A 71 7.91 -5.91 -14.41
CA LYS A 71 8.09 -7.36 -14.27
C LYS A 71 8.12 -7.83 -12.80
N GLN A 72 8.75 -7.03 -11.92
CA GLN A 72 8.78 -7.32 -10.49
C GLN A 72 7.41 -7.10 -9.84
N TYR A 73 6.67 -6.08 -10.29
CA TYR A 73 5.30 -5.85 -9.86
C TYR A 73 4.38 -7.03 -10.20
N GLU A 74 4.48 -7.57 -11.41
CA GLU A 74 3.68 -8.75 -11.81
C GLU A 74 3.86 -9.92 -10.84
N ALA A 75 5.09 -10.15 -10.36
CA ALA A 75 5.36 -11.18 -9.36
C ALA A 75 4.68 -10.88 -8.02
N PHE A 76 4.67 -9.61 -7.58
CA PHE A 76 3.95 -9.21 -6.36
C PHE A 76 2.44 -9.39 -6.50
N ALA A 77 1.88 -8.98 -7.63
CA ALA A 77 0.45 -9.08 -7.92
C ALA A 77 -0.01 -10.54 -8.05
N GLN A 78 0.75 -11.39 -8.75
CA GLN A 78 0.48 -12.83 -8.85
C GLN A 78 0.52 -13.51 -7.49
N GLY A 79 1.50 -13.15 -6.65
CA GLY A 79 1.60 -13.58 -5.26
C GLY A 79 0.57 -12.90 -4.33
N ARG A 80 -0.33 -12.05 -4.86
CA ARG A 80 -1.35 -11.30 -4.10
C ARG A 80 -0.79 -10.57 -2.89
N PHE A 81 0.44 -10.07 -3.00
CA PHE A 81 1.16 -9.42 -1.90
C PHE A 81 1.23 -10.29 -0.64
N ALA A 82 1.70 -11.53 -0.79
CA ALA A 82 1.79 -12.53 0.29
C ALA A 82 2.58 -12.02 1.52
N ILE A 83 3.44 -11.01 1.36
CA ILE A 83 4.14 -10.35 2.47
C ILE A 83 3.18 -9.87 3.57
N LEU A 84 1.95 -9.50 3.23
CA LEU A 84 0.94 -9.10 4.23
C LEU A 84 0.66 -10.23 5.22
N ASP A 85 0.51 -11.45 4.71
CA ASP A 85 0.28 -12.64 5.56
C ASP A 85 1.55 -13.04 6.32
N GLU A 86 2.72 -12.91 5.69
CA GLU A 86 4.01 -13.20 6.32
C GLU A 86 4.29 -12.27 7.52
N VAL A 87 4.01 -10.97 7.38
CA VAL A 87 4.20 -10.01 8.48
C VAL A 87 3.22 -10.27 9.63
N ARG A 88 2.01 -10.73 9.33
CA ARG A 88 1.03 -11.13 10.38
C ARG A 88 1.50 -12.31 11.25
N THR A 89 2.52 -13.06 10.84
CA THR A 89 3.12 -14.11 11.69
C THR A 89 3.98 -13.55 12.81
N VAL A 90 4.40 -12.28 12.73
CA VAL A 90 5.23 -11.63 13.74
C VAL A 90 4.33 -11.17 14.91
N GLN A 91 4.52 -11.81 16.06
CA GLN A 91 3.74 -11.56 17.26
C GLN A 91 4.61 -10.85 18.32
N ALA A 92 4.12 -9.71 18.82
CA ALA A 92 4.80 -8.94 19.88
C ALA A 92 4.37 -9.37 21.29
N ALA A 93 3.09 -9.70 21.46
CA ALA A 93 2.49 -10.22 22.69
C ALA A 93 1.26 -11.08 22.33
N GLU A 94 0.65 -11.71 23.30
CA GLU A 94 -0.56 -12.50 23.08
C GLU A 94 -1.66 -11.63 22.44
N GLY A 95 -2.14 -12.02 21.25
CA GLY A 95 -3.15 -11.30 20.49
C GLY A 95 -2.65 -10.05 19.75
N VAL A 96 -1.36 -9.65 19.85
CA VAL A 96 -0.81 -8.48 19.18
C VAL A 96 0.15 -8.91 18.08
N TYR A 97 -0.30 -8.83 16.84
CA TYR A 97 0.42 -9.22 15.63
C TYR A 97 0.74 -7.99 14.80
N ALA A 98 1.85 -8.05 14.05
CA ALA A 98 2.18 -7.00 13.11
C ALA A 98 1.19 -6.94 11.95
N THR A 99 0.82 -5.73 11.55
CA THR A 99 0.03 -5.48 10.33
C THR A 99 0.74 -4.46 9.46
N MET A 100 0.52 -4.58 8.16
CA MET A 100 1.24 -3.78 7.16
C MET A 100 0.27 -3.28 6.09
N SER A 101 0.47 -2.03 5.68
CA SER A 101 -0.18 -1.47 4.49
C SER A 101 0.85 -1.12 3.44
N ILE A 102 0.48 -1.33 2.18
CA ILE A 102 1.33 -1.07 1.02
C ILE A 102 0.55 -0.18 0.05
N GLY A 103 1.10 0.99 -0.29
CA GLY A 103 0.62 1.83 -1.38
C GLY A 103 1.57 1.71 -2.56
N VAL A 104 1.05 1.34 -3.72
CA VAL A 104 1.80 1.14 -4.97
C VAL A 104 1.38 2.18 -6.00
N GLY A 105 2.35 2.89 -6.59
CA GLY A 105 2.16 3.78 -7.72
C GLY A 105 2.81 3.20 -8.98
N ARG A 106 2.03 3.14 -10.07
CA ARG A 106 2.45 2.63 -11.37
C ARG A 106 2.04 3.57 -12.50
N GLU A 107 2.61 3.35 -13.68
CA GLU A 107 2.20 3.99 -14.94
C GLU A 107 2.13 5.51 -14.90
N ALA A 108 3.00 6.15 -14.14
CA ALA A 108 3.10 7.60 -14.06
C ALA A 108 4.23 8.16 -14.95
N GLY A 109 4.10 9.42 -15.36
CA GLY A 109 5.03 10.08 -16.26
C GLY A 109 6.37 10.50 -15.62
N SER A 110 6.51 10.41 -14.29
CA SER A 110 7.72 10.77 -13.56
C SER A 110 7.83 9.99 -12.25
N TYR A 111 9.04 9.94 -11.68
CA TYR A 111 9.25 9.32 -10.35
C TYR A 111 8.47 10.04 -9.25
N ASP A 112 8.36 11.36 -9.29
CA ASP A 112 7.58 12.14 -8.35
C ASP A 112 6.09 11.73 -8.39
N ALA A 113 5.53 11.60 -9.59
CA ALA A 113 4.15 11.12 -9.76
C ALA A 113 3.96 9.67 -9.30
N LEU A 114 4.97 8.79 -9.48
CA LEU A 114 4.93 7.42 -8.95
C LEU A 114 4.83 7.42 -7.42
N PHE A 115 5.68 8.20 -6.74
CA PHE A 115 5.64 8.29 -5.28
C PHE A 115 4.38 8.98 -4.77
N LYS A 116 3.87 10.00 -5.48
CA LYS A 116 2.58 10.64 -5.17
C LYS A 116 1.44 9.61 -5.26
N ASN A 117 1.40 8.82 -6.31
CA ASN A 117 0.42 7.75 -6.48
C ASN A 117 0.55 6.67 -5.39
N ALA A 118 1.77 6.29 -5.04
CA ALA A 118 2.03 5.34 -3.94
C ALA A 118 1.52 5.89 -2.60
N GLY A 119 1.72 7.18 -2.33
CA GLY A 119 1.21 7.87 -1.15
C GLY A 119 -0.33 7.85 -1.09
N LEU A 120 -1.00 8.22 -2.18
CA LEU A 120 -2.47 8.18 -2.28
C LEU A 120 -3.00 6.76 -2.09
N ALA A 121 -2.34 5.76 -2.68
CA ALA A 121 -2.71 4.36 -2.52
C ALA A 121 -2.55 3.88 -1.07
N LEU A 122 -1.47 4.29 -0.39
CA LEU A 122 -1.27 3.99 1.03
C LEU A 122 -2.35 4.64 1.92
N GLU A 123 -2.66 5.91 1.69
CA GLU A 123 -3.74 6.60 2.40
C GLU A 123 -5.09 5.89 2.19
N MET A 124 -5.35 5.40 0.96
CA MET A 124 -6.54 4.60 0.66
C MET A 124 -6.53 3.30 1.47
N ALA A 125 -5.41 2.58 1.55
CA ALA A 125 -5.27 1.37 2.35
C ALA A 125 -5.59 1.64 3.83
N LEU A 126 -4.98 2.68 4.40
CA LEU A 126 -5.16 3.07 5.80
C LEU A 126 -6.60 3.52 6.09
N SER A 127 -7.24 4.24 5.17
CA SER A 127 -8.63 4.70 5.32
C SER A 127 -9.63 3.55 5.37
N ARG A 128 -9.27 2.39 4.79
CA ARG A 128 -10.07 1.15 4.79
C ARG A 128 -9.77 0.22 5.97
N GLY A 129 -8.93 0.65 6.90
CA GLY A 129 -8.57 -0.09 8.10
C GLY A 129 -7.17 -0.70 8.08
N GLY A 130 -6.38 -0.44 7.05
CA GLY A 130 -5.03 -0.97 6.90
C GLY A 130 -4.98 -2.46 6.54
N ASP A 131 -3.80 -3.07 6.74
CA ASP A 131 -3.56 -4.51 6.58
C ASP A 131 -3.86 -4.99 5.13
N GLN A 132 -3.49 -4.18 4.14
CA GLN A 132 -3.76 -4.43 2.73
C GLN A 132 -2.77 -3.71 1.82
N ALA A 133 -2.67 -4.17 0.58
CA ALA A 133 -1.99 -3.45 -0.48
C ALA A 133 -3.02 -2.80 -1.41
N VAL A 134 -2.77 -1.55 -1.77
CA VAL A 134 -3.54 -0.80 -2.75
C VAL A 134 -2.61 -0.35 -3.85
N VAL A 135 -3.00 -0.59 -5.08
CA VAL A 135 -2.25 -0.21 -6.27
C VAL A 135 -3.01 0.89 -6.99
N LYS A 136 -2.35 2.01 -7.26
CA LYS A 136 -2.85 3.09 -8.11
C LYS A 136 -2.05 3.10 -9.40
N ASP A 137 -2.72 2.86 -10.50
CA ASP A 137 -2.26 3.18 -11.84
C ASP A 137 -2.84 4.53 -12.31
N ARG A 138 -2.83 4.82 -13.61
CA ARG A 138 -3.36 6.08 -14.16
C ARG A 138 -4.81 6.36 -13.75
N MET A 139 -5.69 5.35 -13.83
CA MET A 139 -7.13 5.54 -13.78
C MET A 139 -7.79 4.71 -12.66
N ASN A 140 -7.11 3.69 -12.13
CA ASN A 140 -7.75 2.69 -11.30
C ASN A 140 -7.03 2.50 -9.96
N PHE A 141 -7.81 1.98 -9.01
CA PHE A 141 -7.29 1.42 -7.77
C PHE A 141 -7.60 -0.07 -7.71
N GLU A 142 -6.58 -0.88 -7.49
CA GLU A 142 -6.69 -2.31 -7.21
C GLU A 142 -6.39 -2.60 -5.75
N PHE A 143 -7.06 -3.58 -5.17
CA PHE A 143 -6.98 -3.89 -3.75
C PHE A 143 -6.60 -5.35 -3.54
N TYR A 144 -5.59 -5.58 -2.69
CA TYR A 144 -5.08 -6.90 -2.34
C TYR A 144 -5.05 -7.06 -0.82
N GLY A 145 -5.45 -8.22 -0.31
CA GLY A 145 -5.56 -8.46 1.12
C GLY A 145 -6.81 -7.79 1.70
N GLY A 146 -6.71 -7.33 2.93
CA GLY A 146 -7.82 -6.69 3.63
C GLY A 146 -8.81 -7.71 4.22
N ARG A 147 -8.61 -8.10 5.47
CA ARG A 147 -9.68 -8.69 6.27
C ARG A 147 -10.51 -7.52 6.76
N ALA A 148 -11.71 -7.33 6.19
CA ALA A 148 -12.65 -6.32 6.66
C ALA A 148 -12.95 -6.54 8.15
N LYS A 149 -12.15 -5.95 9.02
CA LYS A 149 -12.57 -5.68 10.39
C LYS A 149 -13.46 -4.45 10.30
N THR A 150 -14.76 -4.70 10.27
CA THR A 150 -15.79 -3.69 10.48
C THR A 150 -15.57 -3.00 11.83
N THR A 151 -14.76 -1.96 11.81
CA THR A 151 -14.81 -0.92 12.82
C THR A 151 -14.72 0.39 12.05
N GLU A 152 -15.89 0.92 11.70
CA GLU A 152 -16.03 2.23 11.10
C GLU A 152 -15.52 3.30 12.07
N LYS A 153 -14.24 3.59 12.01
CA LYS A 153 -13.81 4.93 12.34
C LYS A 153 -13.98 5.77 11.09
N ARG A 154 -15.14 6.40 10.95
CA ARG A 154 -15.37 7.52 10.03
C ARG A 154 -14.36 8.60 10.37
N THR A 155 -13.21 8.62 9.75
CA THR A 155 -12.22 9.69 9.93
C THR A 155 -12.34 10.68 8.77
N LYS A 156 -12.25 11.98 9.09
CA LYS A 156 -12.17 13.10 8.13
C LYS A 156 -11.10 12.88 7.05
N VAL A 157 -10.12 12.01 7.29
CA VAL A 157 -9.08 11.58 6.36
C VAL A 157 -9.66 10.83 5.16
N LYS A 158 -10.64 9.93 5.38
CA LYS A 158 -11.28 9.14 4.29
C LYS A 158 -11.94 10.04 3.25
N SER A 159 -12.68 11.05 3.71
CA SER A 159 -13.36 12.00 2.81
C SER A 159 -12.37 12.84 2.02
N ARG A 160 -11.24 13.22 2.59
CA ARG A 160 -10.20 14.03 1.93
C ARG A 160 -9.45 13.23 0.87
N VAL A 161 -9.10 11.99 1.17
CA VAL A 161 -8.42 11.08 0.22
C VAL A 161 -9.33 10.77 -0.96
N MET A 162 -10.60 10.46 -0.72
CA MET A 162 -11.58 10.24 -1.77
C MET A 162 -11.82 11.51 -2.61
N ALA A 163 -11.88 12.68 -1.99
CA ALA A 163 -12.04 13.94 -2.70
C ALA A 163 -10.83 14.26 -3.60
N ASN A 164 -9.60 14.03 -3.12
CA ASN A 164 -8.39 14.23 -3.92
C ASN A 164 -8.32 13.24 -5.08
N ALA A 165 -8.60 11.95 -4.84
CA ALA A 165 -8.62 10.94 -5.90
C ALA A 165 -9.71 11.24 -6.96
N LEU A 166 -10.88 11.73 -6.56
CA LEU A 166 -11.92 12.19 -7.46
C LEU A 166 -11.48 13.45 -8.23
N GLY A 167 -10.83 14.41 -7.57
CA GLY A 167 -10.28 15.60 -8.23
C GLY A 167 -9.29 15.25 -9.32
N ASP A 168 -8.30 14.39 -9.01
CA ASP A 168 -7.31 13.92 -9.98
C ASP A 168 -7.99 13.22 -11.19
N LEU A 169 -9.02 12.40 -10.96
CA LEU A 169 -9.78 11.75 -12.03
C LEU A 169 -10.60 12.74 -12.88
N MET A 170 -11.16 13.78 -12.24
CA MET A 170 -11.93 14.83 -12.95
C MET A 170 -11.00 15.69 -13.80
N ASP A 171 -9.77 15.97 -13.36
CA ASP A 171 -8.78 16.74 -14.12
C ASP A 171 -8.25 15.98 -15.35
N GLU A 172 -8.27 14.63 -15.33
CA GLU A 172 -7.82 13.77 -16.43
C GLU A 172 -8.93 13.43 -17.45
N THR A 173 -10.19 13.81 -17.19
CA THR A 173 -11.33 13.44 -18.04
C THR A 173 -11.95 14.64 -18.73
N GLU A 174 -12.28 14.51 -20.03
CA GLU A 174 -12.96 15.58 -20.78
C GLU A 174 -14.42 15.77 -20.33
N HIS A 175 -15.05 14.73 -19.80
CA HIS A 175 -16.47 14.75 -19.41
C HIS A 175 -16.68 14.01 -18.09
N VAL A 176 -17.37 14.67 -17.16
CA VAL A 176 -17.79 14.09 -15.88
C VAL A 176 -19.31 14.07 -15.83
N TYR A 177 -19.88 12.89 -15.62
CA TYR A 177 -21.33 12.71 -15.44
C TYR A 177 -21.64 12.51 -13.97
N VAL A 178 -22.47 13.38 -13.40
CA VAL A 178 -22.96 13.26 -12.01
C VAL A 178 -24.40 12.78 -12.05
N MET A 179 -24.64 11.60 -11.47
CA MET A 179 -25.98 11.02 -11.38
C MET A 179 -26.35 10.86 -9.90
N GLY A 180 -27.54 11.31 -9.53
CA GLY A 180 -28.11 11.10 -8.22
C GLY A 180 -29.12 9.96 -8.20
N HIS A 181 -29.41 9.43 -7.01
CA HIS A 181 -30.49 8.48 -6.82
C HIS A 181 -31.84 9.16 -6.97
N GLN A 182 -32.83 8.48 -7.58
CA GLN A 182 -34.17 9.03 -7.85
C GLN A 182 -34.92 9.43 -6.55
N TYR A 183 -34.57 8.79 -5.44
CA TYR A 183 -35.06 9.14 -4.11
C TYR A 183 -33.84 9.51 -3.25
N ALA A 184 -33.61 10.80 -3.08
CA ALA A 184 -32.54 11.28 -2.22
C ALA A 184 -32.87 10.93 -0.78
N ASP A 185 -32.03 10.11 -0.17
CA ASP A 185 -32.02 9.93 1.27
C ASP A 185 -31.25 11.11 1.86
N MET A 186 -31.89 11.83 2.77
CA MET A 186 -31.36 13.06 3.35
C MET A 186 -30.75 12.80 4.74
N ASP A 187 -29.98 11.70 4.90
CA ASP A 187 -29.22 11.44 6.12
C ASP A 187 -27.83 12.08 6.08
#